data_93ef117e1fa6064d1b94fdae30dfa2d5
#
_entry.id   93ef117e1fa6064d1b94fdae30dfa2d5
#
_cell.length_a   1.000
_cell.length_b   1.000
_cell.length_c   1.000
_cell.angle_alpha   90.00
_cell.angle_beta   90.00
_cell.angle_gamma   90.00
#
_symmetry.space_group_name_H-M   'P 1'
#
loop_
_entity.id
_entity.type
_entity.pdbx_description
1 polymer ?
#
loop_
_entity_poly.entity_id
_entity_poly.type
_entity_poly.pdbx_seq_one_letter_code
_entity_poly.pdbx_strand_id
1 'polypeptide(L)'
;MSNTNSYESPFCTRYASEEMQYIFSADKKFTTWRRLWVALARAEMKLGLPVTEAQVKQLEENIDNIDYDMAAAREKEVRHDVMAHVYTYGQACPDAKGIIHLGATSCYVGDNTDVIIMRDALQVIRRKLINVIAQLSDFAMKYKDMPALAYTHLQPAQLTTVGKLSLIHI
;
A
#
# COMPACT_ATOMS: atom_id res chain seq x y z
N MET A 1 -6.93 -7.13 25.26
CA MET A 1 -5.64 -7.27 26.00
C MET A 1 -4.57 -7.56 24.96
N SER A 2 -3.48 -6.80 24.94
CA SER A 2 -2.36 -7.08 24.05
C SER A 2 -1.77 -8.45 24.40
N ASN A 3 -1.52 -9.26 23.39
CA ASN A 3 -0.93 -10.58 23.59
C ASN A 3 0.59 -10.42 23.80
N THR A 4 1.01 -10.34 25.05
CA THR A 4 2.41 -10.03 25.40
C THR A 4 3.40 -11.16 25.12
N ASN A 5 2.93 -12.33 24.66
CA ASN A 5 3.77 -13.48 24.29
C ASN A 5 3.92 -13.66 22.77
N SER A 6 3.48 -12.68 21.96
CA SER A 6 3.68 -12.64 20.52
C SER A 6 4.45 -11.39 20.11
N TYR A 7 5.26 -11.54 19.06
CA TYR A 7 5.99 -10.41 18.49
C TYR A 7 5.06 -9.45 17.77
N GLU A 8 5.16 -8.16 18.09
CA GLU A 8 4.54 -7.08 17.33
C GLU A 8 5.63 -6.17 16.75
N SER A 9 5.50 -5.83 15.49
CA SER A 9 6.46 -4.91 14.85
C SER A 9 6.29 -3.48 15.37
N PRO A 10 7.36 -2.82 15.86
CA PRO A 10 7.29 -1.42 16.25
C PRO A 10 6.97 -0.48 15.08
N PHE A 11 7.16 -0.90 13.85
CA PHE A 11 6.71 -0.13 12.69
C PHE A 11 5.19 0.07 12.70
N CYS A 12 4.42 -0.94 13.07
CA CYS A 12 2.96 -0.82 13.15
C CYS A 12 2.50 -0.05 14.40
N THR A 13 3.10 -0.33 15.57
CA THR A 13 2.60 0.18 16.86
C THR A 13 3.13 1.57 17.23
N ARG A 14 4.27 2.01 16.65
CA ARG A 14 4.95 3.24 17.09
C ARG A 14 5.34 4.21 15.96
N TYR A 15 5.72 3.73 14.79
CA TYR A 15 6.37 4.56 13.77
C TYR A 15 5.53 4.80 12.52
N ALA A 16 4.77 3.83 12.05
CA ALA A 16 3.93 4.01 10.88
C ALA A 16 2.69 4.86 11.18
N SER A 17 2.36 5.79 10.30
CA SER A 17 1.08 6.51 10.34
C SER A 17 -0.08 5.55 9.98
N GLU A 18 -1.31 5.90 10.39
CA GLU A 18 -2.52 5.15 10.03
C GLU A 18 -2.65 4.99 8.50
N GLU A 19 -2.34 6.04 7.73
CA GLU A 19 -2.32 6.00 6.26
C GLU A 19 -1.35 4.92 5.74
N MET A 20 -0.13 4.84 6.31
CA MET A 20 0.85 3.85 5.90
C MET A 20 0.44 2.44 6.30
N GLN A 21 -0.14 2.26 7.49
CA GLN A 21 -0.65 0.97 7.95
C GLN A 21 -1.80 0.47 7.07
N TYR A 22 -2.72 1.37 6.67
CA TYR A 22 -3.80 1.01 5.76
C TYR A 22 -3.28 0.54 4.40
N ILE A 23 -2.25 1.20 3.85
CA ILE A 23 -1.66 0.82 2.55
C ILE A 23 -1.17 -0.65 2.57
N PHE A 24 -0.67 -1.13 3.70
CA PHE A 24 -0.19 -2.51 3.87
C PHE A 24 -1.21 -3.44 4.56
N SER A 25 -2.45 -3.00 4.73
CA SER A 25 -3.49 -3.80 5.36
C SER A 25 -4.06 -4.87 4.44
N ALA A 26 -4.71 -5.86 5.05
CA ALA A 26 -5.48 -6.88 4.32
C ALA A 26 -6.60 -6.24 3.47
N ASP A 27 -7.29 -5.23 4.00
CA ASP A 27 -8.34 -4.52 3.27
C ASP A 27 -7.80 -3.90 1.98
N LYS A 28 -6.69 -3.17 2.03
CA LYS A 28 -6.07 -2.59 0.84
C LYS A 28 -5.61 -3.66 -0.13
N LYS A 29 -5.00 -4.75 0.35
CA LYS A 29 -4.54 -5.86 -0.47
C LYS A 29 -5.69 -6.50 -1.24
N PHE A 30 -6.71 -6.96 -0.54
CA PHE A 30 -7.75 -7.77 -1.16
C PHE A 30 -8.79 -6.94 -1.95
N THR A 31 -9.05 -5.70 -1.57
CA THR A 31 -9.83 -4.79 -2.43
C THR A 31 -9.09 -4.46 -3.73
N THR A 32 -7.75 -4.38 -3.69
CA THR A 32 -6.94 -4.20 -4.90
C THR A 32 -7.01 -5.44 -5.79
N TRP A 33 -6.96 -6.66 -5.25
CA TRP A 33 -7.19 -7.88 -6.01
C TRP A 33 -8.53 -7.86 -6.73
N ARG A 34 -9.61 -7.50 -6.03
CA ARG A 34 -10.95 -7.42 -6.63
C ARG A 34 -11.03 -6.36 -7.74
N ARG A 35 -10.40 -5.21 -7.56
CA ARG A 35 -10.28 -4.18 -8.63
C ARG A 35 -9.53 -4.69 -9.85
N LEU A 36 -8.48 -5.47 -9.65
CA LEU A 36 -7.74 -6.10 -10.76
C LEU A 36 -8.59 -7.14 -11.49
N TRP A 37 -9.38 -7.96 -10.80
CA TRP A 37 -10.32 -8.90 -11.44
C TRP A 37 -11.43 -8.17 -12.19
N VAL A 38 -11.96 -7.07 -11.67
CA VAL A 38 -12.90 -6.21 -12.39
C VAL A 38 -12.26 -5.65 -13.68
N ALA A 39 -11.04 -5.16 -13.59
CA ALA A 39 -10.31 -4.64 -14.74
C ALA A 39 -10.07 -5.72 -15.81
N LEU A 40 -9.72 -6.94 -15.38
CA LEU A 40 -9.55 -8.10 -16.24
C LEU A 40 -10.86 -8.45 -16.96
N ALA A 41 -11.95 -8.66 -16.22
CA ALA A 41 -13.25 -8.99 -16.78
C ALA A 41 -13.75 -7.92 -17.77
N ARG A 42 -13.52 -6.65 -17.46
CA ARG A 42 -13.85 -5.53 -18.35
C ARG A 42 -13.02 -5.53 -19.64
N ALA A 43 -11.74 -5.89 -19.55
CA ALA A 43 -10.88 -6.03 -20.72
C ALA A 43 -11.31 -7.22 -21.60
N GLU A 44 -11.62 -8.36 -20.98
CA GLU A 44 -12.11 -9.56 -21.66
C GLU A 44 -13.43 -9.30 -22.40
N MET A 45 -14.38 -8.63 -21.75
CA MET A 45 -15.63 -8.19 -22.38
C MET A 45 -15.38 -7.34 -23.63
N LYS A 46 -14.45 -6.37 -23.54
CA LYS A 46 -14.09 -5.51 -24.68
C LYS A 46 -13.42 -6.28 -25.83
N LEU A 47 -12.73 -7.35 -25.53
CA LEU A 47 -12.12 -8.24 -26.52
C LEU A 47 -13.11 -9.24 -27.12
N GLY A 48 -14.37 -9.22 -26.72
CA GLY A 48 -15.42 -10.08 -27.26
C GLY A 48 -15.47 -11.49 -26.63
N LEU A 49 -14.82 -11.70 -25.48
CA LEU A 49 -15.03 -12.93 -24.70
C LEU A 49 -16.44 -12.95 -24.10
N PRO A 50 -16.96 -14.14 -23.72
CA PRO A 50 -18.32 -14.29 -23.21
C PRO A 50 -18.45 -13.76 -21.75
N VAL A 51 -18.10 -12.49 -21.57
CA VAL A 51 -18.24 -11.73 -20.32
C VAL A 51 -19.29 -10.64 -20.56
N THR A 52 -20.30 -10.57 -19.69
CA THR A 52 -21.41 -9.63 -19.84
C THR A 52 -21.21 -8.39 -18.95
N GLU A 53 -21.81 -7.26 -19.34
CA GLU A 53 -21.83 -6.04 -18.55
C GLU A 53 -22.44 -6.25 -17.15
N ALA A 54 -23.48 -7.06 -17.06
CA ALA A 54 -24.12 -7.40 -15.77
C ALA A 54 -23.15 -8.11 -14.81
N GLN A 55 -22.32 -9.02 -15.32
CA GLN A 55 -21.30 -9.69 -14.53
C GLN A 55 -20.23 -8.73 -14.04
N VAL A 56 -19.73 -7.84 -14.93
CA VAL A 56 -18.75 -6.82 -14.55
C VAL A 56 -19.31 -5.90 -13.47
N LYS A 57 -20.55 -5.45 -13.63
CA LYS A 57 -21.23 -4.59 -12.65
C LYS A 57 -21.39 -5.30 -11.29
N GLN A 58 -21.78 -6.58 -11.29
CA GLN A 58 -21.89 -7.35 -10.05
C GLN A 58 -20.55 -7.45 -9.32
N LEU A 59 -19.44 -7.64 -10.03
CA LEU A 59 -18.10 -7.60 -9.45
C LEU A 59 -17.79 -6.22 -8.85
N GLU A 60 -18.07 -5.14 -9.57
CA GLU A 60 -17.80 -3.77 -9.12
C GLU A 60 -18.54 -3.41 -7.82
N GLU A 61 -19.80 -3.78 -7.72
CA GLU A 61 -20.64 -3.52 -6.56
C GLU A 61 -20.19 -4.29 -5.30
N ASN A 62 -19.39 -5.34 -5.47
CA ASN A 62 -18.92 -6.19 -4.37
C ASN A 62 -17.40 -6.11 -4.11
N ILE A 63 -16.70 -5.08 -4.60
CA ILE A 63 -15.26 -4.92 -4.38
C ILE A 63 -14.91 -4.93 -2.89
N ASP A 64 -15.66 -4.21 -2.08
CA ASP A 64 -15.37 -4.03 -0.65
C ASP A 64 -16.14 -5.06 0.24
N ASN A 65 -17.00 -5.89 -0.35
CA ASN A 65 -17.77 -6.91 0.36
C ASN A 65 -16.95 -8.19 0.56
N ILE A 66 -15.97 -8.17 1.45
CA ILE A 66 -15.04 -9.27 1.70
C ILE A 66 -15.42 -10.03 2.97
N ASP A 67 -15.71 -11.32 2.83
CA ASP A 67 -15.87 -12.24 3.96
C ASP A 67 -14.52 -12.90 4.27
N TYR A 68 -13.81 -12.35 5.26
CA TYR A 68 -12.49 -12.80 5.68
C TYR A 68 -12.53 -14.19 6.35
N ASP A 69 -13.60 -14.49 7.07
CA ASP A 69 -13.74 -15.78 7.77
C ASP A 69 -13.93 -16.90 6.75
N MET A 70 -14.77 -16.67 5.73
CA MET A 70 -14.94 -17.59 4.61
C MET A 70 -13.65 -17.77 3.82
N ALA A 71 -12.90 -16.68 3.55
CA ALA A 71 -11.64 -16.74 2.85
C ALA A 71 -10.61 -17.58 3.64
N ALA A 72 -10.46 -17.34 4.94
CA ALA A 72 -9.54 -18.08 5.80
C ALA A 72 -9.91 -19.57 5.93
N ALA A 73 -11.21 -19.89 6.03
CA ALA A 73 -11.69 -21.26 6.05
C ALA A 73 -11.36 -21.97 4.73
N ARG A 74 -11.63 -21.32 3.60
CA ARG A 74 -11.36 -21.89 2.27
C ARG A 74 -9.87 -22.06 2.00
N GLU A 75 -9.03 -21.12 2.44
CA GLU A 75 -7.59 -21.22 2.29
C GLU A 75 -7.01 -22.43 3.03
N LYS A 76 -7.52 -22.75 4.23
CA LYS A 76 -7.12 -23.96 4.96
C LYS A 76 -7.40 -25.25 4.18
N GLU A 77 -8.48 -25.28 3.40
CA GLU A 77 -8.85 -26.43 2.57
C GLU A 77 -7.98 -26.55 1.32
N VAL A 78 -7.85 -25.44 0.55
CA VAL A 78 -7.21 -25.46 -0.77
C VAL A 78 -5.73 -25.12 -0.71
N ARG A 79 -5.23 -24.59 0.41
CA ARG A 79 -3.85 -24.14 0.65
C ARG A 79 -3.34 -23.16 -0.41
N HIS A 80 -4.23 -22.26 -0.83
CA HIS A 80 -3.95 -21.27 -1.86
C HIS A 80 -4.81 -20.03 -1.63
N ASP A 81 -4.19 -18.92 -1.27
CA ASP A 81 -4.83 -17.65 -0.89
C ASP A 81 -5.65 -17.04 -2.04
N VAL A 82 -5.07 -16.95 -3.24
CA VAL A 82 -5.77 -16.38 -4.40
C VAL A 82 -7.03 -17.18 -4.74
N MET A 83 -6.95 -18.52 -4.73
CA MET A 83 -8.11 -19.37 -5.02
C MET A 83 -9.17 -19.32 -3.92
N ALA A 84 -8.78 -19.11 -2.67
CA ALA A 84 -9.71 -18.84 -1.57
C ALA A 84 -10.48 -17.54 -1.78
N HIS A 85 -9.80 -16.46 -2.19
CA HIS A 85 -10.43 -15.19 -2.50
C HIS A 85 -11.26 -15.22 -3.79
N VAL A 86 -10.86 -15.97 -4.82
CA VAL A 86 -11.71 -16.22 -6.01
C VAL A 86 -13.03 -16.90 -5.60
N TYR A 87 -12.94 -17.92 -4.74
CA TYR A 87 -14.12 -18.60 -4.22
C TYR A 87 -15.03 -17.64 -3.45
N THR A 88 -14.48 -16.91 -2.48
CA THR A 88 -15.21 -15.96 -1.64
C THR A 88 -15.87 -14.85 -2.46
N TYR A 89 -15.17 -14.32 -3.45
CA TYR A 89 -15.72 -13.32 -4.36
C TYR A 89 -16.84 -13.90 -5.22
N GLY A 90 -16.70 -15.14 -5.66
CA GLY A 90 -17.74 -15.86 -6.41
C GLY A 90 -19.01 -16.15 -5.58
N GLN A 91 -18.90 -16.25 -4.24
CA GLN A 91 -20.08 -16.35 -3.38
C GLN A 91 -20.85 -15.02 -3.30
N ALA A 92 -20.14 -13.89 -3.26
CA ALA A 92 -20.74 -12.55 -3.32
C ALA A 92 -21.26 -12.20 -4.73
N CYS A 93 -20.72 -12.83 -5.79
CA CYS A 93 -21.03 -12.54 -7.19
C CYS A 93 -21.39 -13.83 -7.95
N PRO A 94 -22.55 -14.44 -7.68
CA PRO A 94 -22.89 -15.76 -8.24
C PRO A 94 -22.95 -15.81 -9.77
N ASP A 95 -23.41 -14.74 -10.44
CA ASP A 95 -23.51 -14.68 -11.89
C ASP A 95 -22.13 -14.48 -12.55
N ALA A 96 -21.20 -13.86 -11.86
CA ALA A 96 -19.84 -13.61 -12.32
C ALA A 96 -18.84 -14.70 -11.89
N LYS A 97 -19.24 -15.66 -11.07
CA LYS A 97 -18.35 -16.66 -10.46
C LYS A 97 -17.45 -17.36 -11.47
N GLY A 98 -17.94 -17.65 -12.66
CA GLY A 98 -17.22 -18.40 -13.69
C GLY A 98 -16.19 -17.59 -14.46
N ILE A 99 -16.20 -16.25 -14.33
CA ILE A 99 -15.29 -15.35 -15.06
C ILE A 99 -14.24 -14.71 -14.16
N ILE A 100 -14.35 -14.87 -12.85
CA ILE A 100 -13.33 -14.33 -11.93
C ILE A 100 -12.01 -15.05 -12.20
N HIS A 101 -10.94 -14.27 -12.41
CA HIS A 101 -9.59 -14.82 -12.63
C HIS A 101 -9.45 -15.63 -13.94
N LEU A 102 -10.34 -15.45 -14.91
CA LEU A 102 -10.30 -16.13 -16.18
C LEU A 102 -8.99 -15.81 -16.92
N GLY A 103 -8.31 -16.84 -17.43
CA GLY A 103 -7.06 -16.70 -18.17
C GLY A 103 -5.86 -16.11 -17.40
N ALA A 104 -6.02 -15.83 -16.11
CA ALA A 104 -4.95 -15.25 -15.29
C ALA A 104 -4.23 -16.29 -14.42
N THR A 105 -3.01 -15.99 -14.04
CA THR A 105 -2.26 -16.71 -12.98
C THR A 105 -2.39 -15.97 -11.65
N SER A 106 -2.11 -16.64 -10.52
CA SER A 106 -2.15 -16.01 -9.19
C SER A 106 -1.25 -14.79 -9.07
N CYS A 107 -0.10 -14.77 -9.74
CA CYS A 107 0.79 -13.60 -9.80
C CYS A 107 0.15 -12.36 -10.47
N TYR A 108 -0.89 -12.53 -11.27
CA TYR A 108 -1.60 -11.39 -11.85
C TYR A 108 -2.10 -10.43 -10.76
N VAL A 109 -2.79 -10.94 -9.75
CA VAL A 109 -3.28 -10.09 -8.65
C VAL A 109 -2.20 -9.84 -7.59
N GLY A 110 -1.35 -10.83 -7.30
CA GLY A 110 -0.29 -10.71 -6.30
C GLY A 110 0.70 -9.61 -6.67
N ASP A 111 1.44 -9.81 -7.74
CA ASP A 111 2.56 -8.93 -8.13
C ASP A 111 2.09 -7.53 -8.52
N ASN A 112 0.96 -7.41 -9.24
CA ASN A 112 0.41 -6.09 -9.56
C ASN A 112 -0.05 -5.33 -8.31
N THR A 113 -0.62 -6.02 -7.33
CA THR A 113 -1.01 -5.39 -6.06
C THR A 113 0.21 -4.91 -5.29
N ASP A 114 1.29 -5.70 -5.23
CA ASP A 114 2.52 -5.31 -4.55
C ASP A 114 3.12 -4.04 -5.17
N VAL A 115 3.14 -3.94 -6.50
CA VAL A 115 3.59 -2.72 -7.20
C VAL A 115 2.70 -1.51 -6.90
N ILE A 116 1.37 -1.70 -6.87
CA ILE A 116 0.42 -0.63 -6.53
C ILE A 116 0.63 -0.16 -5.09
N ILE A 117 0.78 -1.07 -4.13
CA ILE A 117 1.02 -0.78 -2.72
C ILE A 117 2.37 -0.05 -2.54
N MET A 118 3.44 -0.51 -3.18
CA MET A 118 4.74 0.16 -3.14
C MET A 118 4.66 1.58 -3.70
N ARG A 119 4.01 1.77 -4.82
CA ARG A 119 3.78 3.11 -5.40
C ARG A 119 3.05 4.03 -4.43
N ASP A 120 1.94 3.55 -3.85
CA ASP A 120 1.12 4.35 -2.94
C ASP A 120 1.91 4.70 -1.66
N ALA A 121 2.69 3.76 -1.11
CA ALA A 121 3.58 3.99 0.03
C ALA A 121 4.68 5.03 -0.28
N LEU A 122 5.32 4.92 -1.45
CA LEU A 122 6.33 5.90 -1.89
C LEU A 122 5.75 7.30 -2.07
N GLN A 123 4.49 7.43 -2.49
CA GLN A 123 3.84 8.74 -2.57
C GLN A 123 3.63 9.37 -1.19
N VAL A 124 3.30 8.58 -0.16
CA VAL A 124 3.22 9.08 1.23
C VAL A 124 4.58 9.58 1.70
N ILE A 125 5.64 8.79 1.49
CA ILE A 125 7.01 9.19 1.85
C ILE A 125 7.42 10.45 1.10
N ARG A 126 7.15 10.53 -0.20
CA ARG A 126 7.45 11.71 -1.02
C ARG A 126 6.81 12.98 -0.45
N ARG A 127 5.51 12.94 -0.10
CA ARG A 127 4.84 14.12 0.50
C ARG A 127 5.50 14.55 1.81
N LYS A 128 5.83 13.59 2.68
CA LYS A 128 6.51 13.88 3.95
C LYS A 128 7.90 14.46 3.72
N LEU A 129 8.66 13.91 2.78
CA LEU A 129 10.00 14.42 2.45
C LEU A 129 9.96 15.83 1.89
N ILE A 130 9.01 16.16 1.00
CA ILE A 130 8.81 17.52 0.50
C ILE A 130 8.56 18.49 1.65
N ASN A 131 7.73 18.12 2.63
CA ASN A 131 7.48 18.97 3.79
C ASN A 131 8.74 19.17 4.65
N VAL A 132 9.55 18.13 4.85
CA VAL A 132 10.83 18.26 5.57
C VAL A 132 11.79 19.19 4.83
N ILE A 133 11.93 19.03 3.52
CA ILE A 133 12.78 19.91 2.69
C ILE A 133 12.31 21.36 2.78
N ALA A 134 11.02 21.63 2.70
CA ALA A 134 10.46 22.98 2.83
C ALA A 134 10.80 23.59 4.19
N GLN A 135 10.57 22.86 5.28
CA GLN A 135 10.88 23.34 6.65
C GLN A 135 12.39 23.60 6.84
N LEU A 136 13.25 22.72 6.32
CA LEU A 136 14.70 22.92 6.39
C LEU A 136 15.15 24.11 5.52
N SER A 137 14.55 24.33 4.36
CA SER A 137 14.82 25.48 3.50
C SER A 137 14.48 26.80 4.21
N ASP A 138 13.30 26.88 4.81
CA ASP A 138 12.87 28.07 5.57
C ASP A 138 13.80 28.32 6.77
N PHE A 139 14.17 27.26 7.48
CA PHE A 139 15.13 27.33 8.57
C PHE A 139 16.51 27.81 8.09
N ALA A 140 17.04 27.27 7.00
CA ALA A 140 18.29 27.64 6.42
C ALA A 140 18.31 29.12 6.04
N MET A 141 17.25 29.60 5.38
CA MET A 141 17.10 30.99 5.01
C MET A 141 17.01 31.96 6.22
N LYS A 142 16.26 31.57 7.24
CA LYS A 142 16.07 32.33 8.47
C LYS A 142 17.41 32.55 9.23
N TYR A 143 18.25 31.51 9.25
CA TYR A 143 19.49 31.49 10.04
C TYR A 143 20.77 31.52 9.19
N LYS A 144 20.68 31.96 7.92
CA LYS A 144 21.80 31.96 6.96
C LYS A 144 22.99 32.80 7.44
N ASP A 145 22.74 33.88 8.18
CA ASP A 145 23.75 34.82 8.65
C ASP A 145 24.09 34.63 10.16
N MET A 146 23.49 33.66 10.81
CA MET A 146 23.75 33.37 12.23
C MET A 146 25.05 32.57 12.38
N PRO A 147 26.12 33.15 12.97
CA PRO A 147 27.39 32.48 13.10
C PRO A 147 27.32 31.28 14.05
N ALA A 148 28.02 30.22 13.70
CA ALA A 148 28.18 29.06 14.53
C ALA A 148 29.60 28.49 14.39
N LEU A 149 30.07 27.81 15.44
CA LEU A 149 31.33 27.08 15.42
C LEU A 149 31.04 25.61 15.16
N ALA A 150 31.57 25.10 14.06
CA ALA A 150 31.52 23.69 13.75
C ALA A 150 32.57 22.92 14.55
N TYR A 151 32.23 21.67 14.92
CA TYR A 151 33.08 20.76 15.66
C TYR A 151 33.38 19.50 14.83
N THR A 152 34.61 19.00 14.95
CA THR A 152 35.05 17.74 14.41
C THR A 152 35.68 16.92 15.53
N HIS A 153 35.17 15.71 15.80
CA HIS A 153 35.63 14.86 16.90
C HIS A 153 35.68 15.60 18.26
N LEU A 154 34.62 16.36 18.57
CA LEU A 154 34.49 17.17 19.79
C LEU A 154 35.51 18.33 19.90
N GLN A 155 36.25 18.63 18.85
CA GLN A 155 37.19 19.77 18.82
C GLN A 155 36.62 20.90 17.95
N PRO A 156 36.82 22.17 18.35
CA PRO A 156 36.52 23.30 17.49
C PRO A 156 37.27 23.21 16.16
N ALA A 157 36.55 23.35 15.05
CA ALA A 157 37.11 23.17 13.73
C ALA A 157 36.99 24.46 12.89
N GLN A 158 35.79 24.75 12.38
CA GLN A 158 35.59 25.78 11.38
C GLN A 158 34.40 26.70 11.75
N LEU A 159 34.55 28.00 11.50
CA LEU A 159 33.43 28.95 11.54
C LEU A 159 32.48 28.66 10.37
N THR A 160 31.19 28.65 10.64
CA THR A 160 30.13 28.43 9.69
C THR A 160 28.89 29.23 10.09
N THR A 161 27.75 28.96 9.48
CA THR A 161 26.46 29.51 9.90
C THR A 161 25.46 28.40 10.21
N VAL A 162 24.50 28.69 11.08
CA VAL A 162 23.43 27.72 11.42
C VAL A 162 22.63 27.35 10.18
N GLY A 163 22.33 28.31 9.31
CA GLY A 163 21.63 28.03 8.05
C GLY A 163 22.41 27.10 7.14
N LYS A 164 23.74 27.25 7.02
CA LYS A 164 24.58 26.34 6.23
C LYS A 164 24.57 24.90 6.81
N LEU A 165 24.61 24.76 8.13
CA LEU A 165 24.57 23.43 8.77
C LEU A 165 23.29 22.67 8.46
N SER A 166 22.17 23.36 8.29
CA SER A 166 20.89 22.69 7.95
C SER A 166 20.86 22.09 6.55
N LEU A 167 21.71 22.56 5.62
CA LEU A 167 21.77 22.05 4.23
C LEU A 167 22.30 20.63 4.11
N ILE A 168 22.95 20.11 5.13
CA ILE A 168 23.44 18.71 5.12
C ILE A 168 22.29 17.69 5.15
N HIS A 169 21.08 18.12 5.47
CA HIS A 169 19.87 17.29 5.59
C HIS A 169 18.93 17.41 4.37
N ILE A 170 19.28 18.21 3.37
CA ILE A 170 18.44 18.46 2.18
C ILE A 170 18.92 17.64 0.97
#